data_be89b59db9d269d844e248217885cadf
#
_entry.id   be89b59db9d269d844e248217885cadf
#
_cell.length_a   1.000
_cell.length_b   1.000
_cell.length_c   1.000
_cell.angle_alpha   90.00
_cell.angle_beta   90.00
_cell.angle_gamma   90.00
#
_symmetry.space_group_name_H-M   'P 1'
#
loop_
_entity.id
_entity.type
_entity.pdbx_description
1 polymer ?
#
loop_
_entity_poly.entity_id
_entity_poly.type
_entity_poly.pdbx_seq_one_letter_code
_entity_poly.pdbx_strand_id
1 'polypeptide(L)'
;MGKLYRVSAFLGLQQSIIGLLSMVILVGMGERMAERFLPIYVMALGGTASIVGLLNGLDNLLSALYSFPGGYLSERLGTKRALIVFNLLAMVGFVIVILIPTWPAVIAGSFFFLSWTAISLPATMSLVAKVLPKNRRTMGVSMHSLVRRIPMALGPLAGGWFVDTWGDKDGVRLAFVAALAMAILAIVLQQRLIEDDLGKSDNEGGARVPKNPLAVAKRMSPHLKNLLVSDVLIRFCEQIPYAFVVIWCMKSIASPVSGKEFGVLTSIEMATAVLCYIPVAYFADRVGKKPFVVVTFIFFTLFPLFLLWCQSFWILVPAFILRGLKEFGEPTRKALIMDLAPDDAKAAMFGVYYLIRDSIVSLAAFGGGLMWDHVSPTANLLTAFAFGVIGTLWFAWRGRDVSTTETDPALG
;
A
#
# COMPACT_ATOMS: atom_id res chain seq x y z
N MET A 1 20.86 31.92 -3.64
CA MET A 1 20.12 31.44 -2.46
C MET A 1 18.62 31.74 -2.47
N GLY A 2 18.11 32.81 -3.06
CA GLY A 2 16.68 33.20 -2.98
C GLY A 2 15.67 32.30 -3.71
N LYS A 3 16.01 31.63 -4.83
CA LYS A 3 15.05 30.74 -5.54
C LYS A 3 14.80 29.41 -4.82
N LEU A 4 15.84 28.78 -4.29
CA LEU A 4 15.74 27.54 -3.51
C LEU A 4 14.94 27.73 -2.22
N TYR A 5 15.14 28.87 -1.52
CA TYR A 5 14.36 29.20 -0.33
C TYR A 5 12.87 29.42 -0.63
N ARG A 6 12.54 30.10 -1.77
CA ARG A 6 11.14 30.26 -2.20
C ARG A 6 10.48 28.95 -2.58
N VAL A 7 11.20 28.04 -3.22
CA VAL A 7 10.70 26.71 -3.58
C VAL A 7 10.49 25.86 -2.32
N SER A 8 11.44 25.85 -1.39
CA SER A 8 11.29 25.10 -0.13
C SER A 8 10.13 25.64 0.72
N ALA A 9 9.98 26.96 0.78
CA ALA A 9 8.87 27.61 1.48
C ALA A 9 7.51 27.31 0.81
N PHE A 10 7.46 27.27 -0.53
CA PHE A 10 6.26 26.90 -1.29
C PHE A 10 5.86 25.44 -1.05
N LEU A 11 6.82 24.52 -1.05
CA LEU A 11 6.61 23.09 -0.82
C LEU A 11 6.38 22.74 0.67
N GLY A 12 6.46 23.71 1.59
CA GLY A 12 6.31 23.48 3.02
C GLY A 12 7.43 22.66 3.64
N LEU A 13 8.63 22.67 3.04
CA LEU A 13 9.79 21.89 3.48
C LEU A 13 10.45 22.56 4.72
N GLN A 14 9.82 22.39 5.87
CA GLN A 14 10.41 22.69 7.17
C GLN A 14 11.35 21.55 7.59
N GLN A 15 12.26 21.80 8.53
CA GLN A 15 13.24 20.81 8.98
C GLN A 15 12.62 19.49 9.42
N SER A 16 11.53 19.54 10.18
CA SER A 16 10.80 18.32 10.61
C SER A 16 10.15 17.57 9.44
N ILE A 17 9.67 18.28 8.40
CA ILE A 17 9.12 17.64 7.20
C ILE A 17 10.24 16.99 6.37
N ILE A 18 11.40 17.63 6.24
CA ILE A 18 12.57 17.04 5.57
C ILE A 18 13.00 15.77 6.32
N GLY A 19 13.06 15.81 7.65
CA GLY A 19 13.36 14.65 8.48
C GLY A 19 12.37 13.51 8.27
N LEU A 20 11.08 13.82 8.26
CA LEU A 20 10.00 12.86 7.97
C LEU A 20 10.14 12.24 6.59
N LEU A 21 10.32 13.04 5.55
CA LEU A 21 10.42 12.55 4.17
C LEU A 21 11.69 11.71 3.97
N SER A 22 12.81 12.10 4.58
CA SER A 22 14.05 11.32 4.57
C SER A 22 13.87 9.96 5.24
N MET A 23 13.19 9.93 6.39
CA MET A 23 12.83 8.68 7.08
C MET A 23 11.95 7.79 6.20
N VAL A 24 10.92 8.34 5.57
CA VAL A 24 10.00 7.60 4.67
C VAL A 24 10.76 7.00 3.49
N ILE A 25 11.74 7.72 2.92
CA ILE A 25 12.59 7.18 1.84
C ILE A 25 13.45 6.05 2.37
N LEU A 26 14.19 6.24 3.46
CA LEU A 26 15.15 5.26 3.95
C LEU A 26 14.48 3.97 4.43
N VAL A 27 13.47 4.09 5.30
CA VAL A 27 12.75 2.91 5.81
C VAL A 27 11.97 2.24 4.68
N GLY A 28 11.31 3.04 3.82
CA GLY A 28 10.60 2.51 2.65
C GLY A 28 11.53 1.81 1.65
N MET A 29 12.74 2.31 1.41
CA MET A 29 13.72 1.63 0.56
C MET A 29 14.11 0.27 1.14
N GLY A 30 14.41 0.20 2.43
CA GLY A 30 14.72 -1.06 3.11
C GLY A 30 13.57 -2.05 3.03
N GLU A 31 12.36 -1.61 3.36
CA GLU A 31 11.14 -2.41 3.31
C GLU A 31 10.91 -2.97 1.88
N ARG A 32 10.86 -2.11 0.87
CA ARG A 32 10.53 -2.51 -0.52
C ARG A 32 11.62 -3.32 -1.22
N MET A 33 12.87 -3.16 -0.81
CA MET A 33 14.00 -3.93 -1.31
C MET A 33 13.90 -5.40 -0.92
N ALA A 34 13.49 -5.69 0.31
CA ALA A 34 13.37 -7.06 0.83
C ALA A 34 11.98 -7.66 0.55
N GLU A 35 10.90 -6.91 0.80
CA GLU A 35 9.51 -7.39 0.74
C GLU A 35 9.12 -7.95 -0.63
N ARG A 36 9.55 -7.32 -1.72
CA ARG A 36 9.18 -7.76 -3.08
C ARG A 36 9.73 -9.15 -3.43
N PHE A 37 10.84 -9.53 -2.84
CA PHE A 37 11.48 -10.84 -3.05
C PHE A 37 11.23 -11.83 -1.89
N LEU A 38 10.46 -11.42 -0.89
CA LEU A 38 10.12 -12.26 0.26
C LEU A 38 9.45 -13.58 -0.14
N PRO A 39 8.55 -13.67 -1.14
CA PRO A 39 7.99 -14.91 -1.64
C PRO A 39 9.07 -15.90 -2.13
N ILE A 40 10.03 -15.43 -2.91
CA ILE A 40 11.15 -16.24 -3.42
C ILE A 40 12.04 -16.69 -2.25
N TYR A 41 12.32 -15.80 -1.30
CA TYR A 41 13.10 -16.12 -0.11
C TYR A 41 12.47 -17.22 0.74
N VAL A 42 11.17 -17.13 1.01
CA VAL A 42 10.43 -18.16 1.76
C VAL A 42 10.54 -19.52 1.04
N MET A 43 10.36 -19.56 -0.28
CA MET A 43 10.52 -20.80 -1.05
C MET A 43 11.96 -21.31 -1.04
N ALA A 44 12.96 -20.44 -1.13
CA ALA A 44 14.39 -20.82 -1.04
C ALA A 44 14.78 -21.35 0.35
N LEU A 45 14.02 -21.03 1.39
CA LEU A 45 14.16 -21.56 2.76
C LEU A 45 13.37 -22.87 2.98
N GLY A 46 12.79 -23.47 1.92
CA GLY A 46 11.99 -24.70 2.01
C GLY A 46 10.53 -24.48 2.41
N GLY A 47 10.04 -23.24 2.38
CA GLY A 47 8.63 -22.94 2.51
C GLY A 47 7.83 -23.26 1.26
N THR A 48 6.51 -23.41 1.41
CA THR A 48 5.56 -23.69 0.31
C THR A 48 4.85 -22.41 -0.16
N ALA A 49 4.14 -22.47 -1.29
CA ALA A 49 3.32 -21.35 -1.73
C ALA A 49 2.17 -21.06 -0.75
N SER A 50 1.67 -22.07 -0.05
CA SER A 50 0.70 -21.87 1.05
C SER A 50 1.25 -20.96 2.16
N ILE A 51 2.54 -21.10 2.51
CA ILE A 51 3.22 -20.24 3.49
C ILE A 51 3.39 -18.81 2.93
N VAL A 52 3.72 -18.69 1.65
CA VAL A 52 3.77 -17.37 0.97
C VAL A 52 2.39 -16.70 0.98
N GLY A 53 1.32 -17.45 0.68
CA GLY A 53 -0.06 -16.97 0.76
C GLY A 53 -0.47 -16.55 2.18
N LEU A 54 -0.05 -17.33 3.19
CA LEU A 54 -0.26 -16.99 4.61
C LEU A 54 0.43 -15.67 4.95
N LEU A 55 1.67 -15.49 4.52
CA LEU A 55 2.45 -14.27 4.76
C LEU A 55 1.77 -13.04 4.15
N ASN A 56 1.29 -13.15 2.89
CA ASN A 56 0.56 -12.09 2.22
C ASN A 56 -0.81 -11.81 2.89
N GLY A 57 -1.52 -12.86 3.34
CA GLY A 57 -2.75 -12.70 4.12
C GLY A 57 -2.50 -12.02 5.47
N LEU A 58 -1.39 -12.38 6.12
CA LEU A 58 -0.97 -11.77 7.38
C LEU A 58 -0.66 -10.27 7.20
N ASP A 59 0.02 -9.87 6.11
CA ASP A 59 0.29 -8.47 5.81
C ASP A 59 -1.01 -7.66 5.70
N ASN A 60 -1.99 -8.14 4.93
CA ASN A 60 -3.29 -7.47 4.81
C ASN A 60 -4.01 -7.37 6.17
N LEU A 61 -4.01 -8.44 6.96
CA LEU A 61 -4.66 -8.48 8.28
C LEU A 61 -3.97 -7.55 9.28
N LEU A 62 -2.64 -7.60 9.36
CA LEU A 62 -1.87 -6.75 10.27
C LEU A 62 -1.99 -5.29 9.90
N SER A 63 -2.00 -4.95 8.59
CA SER A 63 -2.22 -3.59 8.12
C SER A 63 -3.57 -3.03 8.60
N ALA A 64 -4.63 -3.85 8.57
CA ALA A 64 -5.93 -3.48 9.09
C ALA A 64 -5.92 -3.30 10.63
N LEU A 65 -5.30 -4.24 11.35
CA LEU A 65 -5.28 -4.24 12.81
C LEU A 65 -4.36 -3.18 13.42
N TYR A 66 -3.21 -2.90 12.81
CA TYR A 66 -2.18 -2.03 13.38
C TYR A 66 -2.43 -0.54 13.15
N SER A 67 -3.29 -0.18 12.20
CA SER A 67 -3.62 1.22 11.95
C SER A 67 -4.23 1.91 13.17
N PHE A 68 -5.04 1.19 13.96
CA PHE A 68 -5.67 1.74 15.18
C PHE A 68 -4.68 1.89 16.36
N PRO A 69 -3.91 0.84 16.77
CA PRO A 69 -2.88 0.99 17.79
C PRO A 69 -1.82 2.03 17.44
N GLY A 70 -1.46 2.15 16.15
CA GLY A 70 -0.50 3.14 15.67
C GLY A 70 -0.94 4.56 15.91
N GLY A 71 -2.21 4.87 15.63
CA GLY A 71 -2.81 6.17 15.93
C GLY A 71 -2.83 6.46 17.43
N TYR A 72 -3.34 5.52 18.23
CA TYR A 72 -3.40 5.66 19.69
C TYR A 72 -2.03 5.87 20.33
N LEU A 73 -1.02 5.09 19.91
CA LEU A 73 0.33 5.21 20.42
C LEU A 73 0.98 6.55 20.04
N SER A 74 0.70 7.03 18.82
CA SER A 74 1.15 8.34 18.34
C SER A 74 0.57 9.50 19.15
N GLU A 75 -0.71 9.42 19.53
CA GLU A 75 -1.35 10.44 20.39
C GLU A 75 -0.76 10.43 21.81
N ARG A 76 -0.45 9.27 22.35
CA ARG A 76 0.00 9.10 23.74
C ARG A 76 1.48 9.39 23.95
N LEU A 77 2.35 8.95 23.05
CA LEU A 77 3.81 9.11 23.15
C LEU A 77 4.33 10.38 22.48
N GLY A 78 3.48 11.04 21.67
CA GLY A 78 3.90 12.04 20.71
C GLY A 78 4.45 11.40 19.43
N THR A 79 4.37 12.14 18.33
CA THR A 79 4.65 11.63 16.98
C THR A 79 6.08 11.13 16.82
N LYS A 80 7.06 11.91 17.31
CA LYS A 80 8.49 11.56 17.20
C LYS A 80 8.80 10.22 17.89
N ARG A 81 8.38 10.05 19.13
CA ARG A 81 8.64 8.82 19.93
C ARG A 81 7.90 7.62 19.36
N ALA A 82 6.65 7.81 18.92
CA ALA A 82 5.88 6.73 18.29
C ALA A 82 6.60 6.20 17.03
N LEU A 83 7.08 7.08 16.14
CA LEU A 83 7.84 6.69 14.95
C LEU A 83 9.14 5.94 15.29
N ILE A 84 9.83 6.32 16.37
CA ILE A 84 11.02 5.58 16.84
C ILE A 84 10.64 4.17 17.26
N VAL A 85 9.59 4.03 18.07
CA VAL A 85 9.12 2.71 18.54
C VAL A 85 8.77 1.84 17.34
N PHE A 86 8.07 2.37 16.33
CA PHE A 86 7.71 1.61 15.13
C PHE A 86 8.92 1.18 14.31
N ASN A 87 9.93 2.06 14.18
CA ASN A 87 11.20 1.71 13.53
C ASN A 87 11.96 0.63 14.31
N LEU A 88 12.03 0.73 15.64
CA LEU A 88 12.66 -0.29 16.46
C LEU A 88 11.96 -1.65 16.37
N LEU A 89 10.62 -1.67 16.31
CA LEU A 89 9.85 -2.90 16.10
C LEU A 89 10.20 -3.52 14.74
N ALA A 90 10.23 -2.74 13.66
CA ALA A 90 10.62 -3.24 12.34
C ALA A 90 12.06 -3.80 12.34
N MET A 91 12.99 -3.12 13.01
CA MET A 91 14.39 -3.58 13.15
C MET A 91 14.48 -4.92 13.88
N VAL A 92 13.67 -5.15 14.93
CA VAL A 92 13.59 -6.46 15.59
C VAL A 92 13.19 -7.54 14.60
N GLY A 93 12.19 -7.29 13.76
CA GLY A 93 11.78 -8.21 12.70
C GLY A 93 12.89 -8.49 11.69
N PHE A 94 13.62 -7.47 11.25
CA PHE A 94 14.76 -7.64 10.35
C PHE A 94 15.87 -8.50 10.99
N VAL A 95 16.20 -8.22 12.25
CA VAL A 95 17.23 -8.99 12.98
C VAL A 95 16.84 -10.46 13.12
N ILE A 96 15.57 -10.77 13.40
CA ILE A 96 15.07 -12.16 13.46
C ILE A 96 15.34 -12.87 12.14
N VAL A 97 14.96 -12.26 10.99
CA VAL A 97 15.13 -12.85 9.66
C VAL A 97 16.62 -13.00 9.27
N ILE A 98 17.45 -12.04 9.64
CA ILE A 98 18.89 -12.06 9.36
C ILE A 98 19.59 -13.18 10.15
N LEU A 99 19.28 -13.33 11.43
CA LEU A 99 19.96 -14.28 12.32
C LEU A 99 19.46 -15.71 12.15
N ILE A 100 18.17 -15.89 11.86
CA ILE A 100 17.52 -17.20 11.79
C ILE A 100 16.96 -17.39 10.36
N PRO A 101 17.77 -17.87 9.39
CA PRO A 101 17.38 -18.01 7.99
C PRO A 101 16.47 -19.24 7.79
N THR A 102 15.28 -19.22 8.36
CA THR A 102 14.23 -20.25 8.23
C THR A 102 12.89 -19.60 7.93
N TRP A 103 12.02 -20.26 7.18
CA TRP A 103 10.71 -19.70 6.85
C TRP A 103 9.84 -19.41 8.10
N PRO A 104 9.87 -20.19 9.21
CA PRO A 104 9.11 -19.81 10.41
C PRO A 104 9.60 -18.51 11.04
N ALA A 105 10.92 -18.24 10.99
CA ALA A 105 11.48 -16.97 11.46
C ALA A 105 11.06 -15.78 10.58
N VAL A 106 10.88 -16.00 9.27
CA VAL A 106 10.32 -14.98 8.37
C VAL A 106 8.90 -14.63 8.78
N ILE A 107 8.05 -15.62 9.09
CA ILE A 107 6.69 -15.36 9.59
C ILE A 107 6.75 -14.62 10.93
N ALA A 108 7.56 -15.07 11.89
CA ALA A 108 7.70 -14.41 13.17
C ALA A 108 8.20 -12.95 13.04
N GLY A 109 9.20 -12.71 12.19
CA GLY A 109 9.72 -11.38 11.90
C GLY A 109 8.69 -10.49 11.21
N SER A 110 7.83 -11.06 10.36
CA SER A 110 6.83 -10.32 9.59
C SER A 110 5.80 -9.61 10.48
N PHE A 111 5.48 -10.13 11.65
CA PHE A 111 4.65 -9.43 12.64
C PHE A 111 5.23 -8.08 13.07
N PHE A 112 6.53 -7.88 12.94
CA PHE A 112 7.20 -6.65 13.34
C PHE A 112 7.43 -5.68 12.18
N PHE A 113 7.68 -6.14 10.97
CA PHE A 113 8.07 -5.25 9.87
C PHE A 113 7.01 -5.06 8.77
N LEU A 114 6.14 -6.03 8.46
CA LEU A 114 5.18 -5.92 7.35
C LEU A 114 4.21 -4.75 7.48
N SER A 115 3.86 -4.38 8.67
CA SER A 115 2.84 -3.35 8.91
C SER A 115 3.40 -1.99 9.29
N TRP A 116 4.71 -1.77 9.09
CA TRP A 116 5.33 -0.50 9.45
C TRP A 116 4.64 0.70 8.78
N THR A 117 4.34 0.59 7.49
CA THR A 117 3.63 1.64 6.74
C THR A 117 2.24 1.92 7.34
N ALA A 118 1.48 0.90 7.73
CA ALA A 118 0.13 1.06 8.29
C ALA A 118 0.17 1.71 9.68
N ILE A 119 1.10 1.27 10.54
CA ILE A 119 1.22 1.76 11.92
C ILE A 119 1.83 3.17 11.98
N SER A 120 2.71 3.52 11.04
CA SER A 120 3.38 4.83 11.00
C SER A 120 2.57 5.92 10.32
N LEU A 121 1.63 5.57 9.45
CA LEU A 121 0.86 6.54 8.67
C LEU A 121 0.08 7.55 9.52
N PRO A 122 -0.66 7.17 10.59
CA PRO A 122 -1.33 8.13 11.46
C PRO A 122 -0.36 9.13 12.10
N ALA A 123 0.79 8.63 12.60
CA ALA A 123 1.84 9.46 13.18
C ALA A 123 2.41 10.46 12.16
N THR A 124 2.64 10.00 10.95
CA THR A 124 3.14 10.82 9.84
C THR A 124 2.17 11.93 9.46
N MET A 125 0.87 11.61 9.35
CA MET A 125 -0.17 12.60 9.05
C MET A 125 -0.34 13.61 10.20
N SER A 126 -0.25 13.16 11.44
CA SER A 126 -0.25 14.04 12.62
C SER A 126 0.92 15.04 12.57
N LEU A 127 2.13 14.58 12.24
CA LEU A 127 3.29 15.46 12.12
C LEU A 127 3.10 16.52 11.03
N VAL A 128 2.60 16.12 9.84
CA VAL A 128 2.28 17.05 8.75
C VAL A 128 1.25 18.10 9.20
N ALA A 129 0.22 17.68 9.92
CA ALA A 129 -0.82 18.58 10.42
C ALA A 129 -0.33 19.55 11.50
N LYS A 130 0.62 19.14 12.34
CA LYS A 130 1.20 19.97 13.41
C LYS A 130 2.24 20.97 12.89
N VAL A 131 3.08 20.53 11.95
CA VAL A 131 4.21 21.34 11.45
C VAL A 131 3.75 22.36 10.41
N LEU A 132 2.76 22.03 9.57
CA LEU A 132 2.32 22.88 8.47
C LEU A 132 1.05 23.66 8.80
N PRO A 133 0.99 24.97 8.43
CA PRO A 133 -0.21 25.77 8.54
C PRO A 133 -1.34 25.18 7.66
N LYS A 134 -2.62 25.44 8.03
CA LYS A 134 -3.80 24.83 7.38
C LYS A 134 -3.78 24.95 5.84
N ASN A 135 -3.34 26.08 5.29
CA ASN A 135 -3.26 26.33 3.84
C ASN A 135 -2.14 25.55 3.12
N ARG A 136 -1.23 24.87 3.83
CA ARG A 136 -0.12 24.06 3.26
C ARG A 136 -0.19 22.58 3.62
N ARG A 137 -1.15 22.16 4.42
CA ARG A 137 -1.33 20.75 4.83
C ARG A 137 -1.54 19.83 3.63
N THR A 138 -2.37 20.23 2.67
CA THR A 138 -2.60 19.47 1.43
C THR A 138 -1.31 19.27 0.65
N MET A 139 -0.47 20.30 0.55
CA MET A 139 0.85 20.19 -0.09
C MET A 139 1.76 19.20 0.66
N GLY A 140 1.79 19.23 1.97
CA GLY A 140 2.58 18.29 2.79
C GLY A 140 2.15 16.83 2.61
N VAL A 141 0.84 16.57 2.59
CA VAL A 141 0.27 15.23 2.32
C VAL A 141 0.62 14.78 0.90
N SER A 142 0.53 15.67 -0.09
CA SER A 142 0.87 15.37 -1.49
C SER A 142 2.36 15.05 -1.63
N MET A 143 3.23 15.83 -0.98
CA MET A 143 4.68 15.58 -0.97
C MET A 143 5.01 14.23 -0.32
N HIS A 144 4.39 13.89 0.81
CA HIS A 144 4.54 12.58 1.44
C HIS A 144 4.10 11.45 0.50
N SER A 145 2.95 11.60 -0.15
CA SER A 145 2.41 10.59 -1.07
C SER A 145 3.31 10.38 -2.29
N LEU A 146 3.87 11.46 -2.84
CA LEU A 146 4.82 11.41 -3.95
C LEU A 146 6.14 10.75 -3.54
N VAL A 147 6.70 11.17 -2.39
CA VAL A 147 7.99 10.67 -1.88
C VAL A 147 7.91 9.18 -1.56
N ARG A 148 6.78 8.67 -1.07
CA ARG A 148 6.56 7.22 -0.87
C ARG A 148 6.66 6.39 -2.15
N ARG A 149 6.43 6.98 -3.33
CA ARG A 149 6.55 6.26 -4.61
C ARG A 149 8.01 6.01 -5.01
N ILE A 150 8.95 6.80 -4.50
CA ILE A 150 10.40 6.61 -4.77
C ILE A 150 10.87 5.23 -4.25
N PRO A 151 10.67 4.85 -2.97
CA PRO A 151 10.98 3.52 -2.49
C PRO A 151 10.26 2.39 -3.25
N MET A 152 9.00 2.60 -3.62
CA MET A 152 8.22 1.61 -4.37
C MET A 152 8.78 1.34 -5.77
N ALA A 153 9.38 2.35 -6.41
CA ALA A 153 10.02 2.22 -7.72
C ALA A 153 11.44 1.68 -7.61
N LEU A 154 12.26 2.23 -6.72
CA LEU A 154 13.70 1.96 -6.66
C LEU A 154 14.07 0.79 -5.74
N GLY A 155 13.25 0.52 -4.70
CA GLY A 155 13.51 -0.58 -3.77
C GLY A 155 13.64 -1.95 -4.46
N PRO A 156 12.68 -2.34 -5.31
CA PRO A 156 12.78 -3.60 -6.05
C PRO A 156 13.96 -3.69 -7.01
N LEU A 157 14.43 -2.55 -7.59
CA LEU A 157 15.66 -2.53 -8.39
C LEU A 157 16.89 -2.90 -7.55
N ALA A 158 17.02 -2.27 -6.37
CA ALA A 158 18.11 -2.58 -5.46
C ALA A 158 18.01 -4.02 -4.92
N GLY A 159 16.81 -4.47 -4.53
CA GLY A 159 16.57 -5.84 -4.08
C GLY A 159 16.89 -6.86 -5.18
N GLY A 160 16.47 -6.60 -6.41
CA GLY A 160 16.80 -7.46 -7.57
C GLY A 160 18.29 -7.57 -7.83
N TRP A 161 19.03 -6.48 -7.65
CA TRP A 161 20.49 -6.51 -7.75
C TRP A 161 21.13 -7.42 -6.68
N PHE A 162 20.63 -7.38 -5.44
CA PHE A 162 21.07 -8.30 -4.38
C PHE A 162 20.78 -9.76 -4.76
N VAL A 163 19.56 -10.03 -5.23
CA VAL A 163 19.15 -11.40 -5.62
C VAL A 163 19.98 -11.93 -6.78
N ASP A 164 20.22 -11.13 -7.82
CA ASP A 164 21.00 -11.54 -8.99
C ASP A 164 22.49 -11.76 -8.65
N THR A 165 23.01 -11.04 -7.65
CA THR A 165 24.44 -11.11 -7.30
C THR A 165 24.75 -12.22 -6.30
N TRP A 166 23.85 -12.46 -5.31
CA TRP A 166 24.09 -13.40 -4.21
C TRP A 166 23.05 -14.53 -4.13
N GLY A 167 22.12 -14.60 -5.09
CA GLY A 167 21.09 -15.63 -5.15
C GLY A 167 19.88 -15.36 -4.28
N ASP A 168 18.86 -16.21 -4.41
CA ASP A 168 17.54 -16.03 -3.79
C ASP A 168 17.58 -16.00 -2.24
N LYS A 169 18.48 -16.77 -1.62
CA LYS A 169 18.59 -16.87 -0.16
C LYS A 169 19.46 -15.76 0.42
N ASP A 170 20.73 -15.71 -0.01
CA ASP A 170 21.67 -14.78 0.60
C ASP A 170 21.46 -13.35 0.11
N GLY A 171 21.01 -13.17 -1.15
CA GLY A 171 20.67 -11.86 -1.71
C GLY A 171 19.54 -11.18 -0.94
N VAL A 172 18.44 -11.89 -0.65
CA VAL A 172 17.34 -11.32 0.13
C VAL A 172 17.77 -11.09 1.58
N ARG A 173 18.56 -11.98 2.18
CA ARG A 173 19.11 -11.77 3.52
C ARG A 173 19.99 -10.53 3.60
N LEU A 174 20.83 -10.28 2.60
CA LEU A 174 21.63 -9.05 2.49
C LEU A 174 20.76 -7.80 2.28
N ALA A 175 19.66 -7.93 1.54
CA ALA A 175 18.67 -6.85 1.44
C ALA A 175 18.07 -6.49 2.81
N PHE A 176 17.82 -7.47 3.70
CA PHE A 176 17.41 -7.21 5.08
C PHE A 176 18.52 -6.55 5.92
N VAL A 177 19.79 -6.91 5.71
CA VAL A 177 20.93 -6.23 6.36
C VAL A 177 21.00 -4.76 5.91
N ALA A 178 20.85 -4.50 4.62
CA ALA A 178 20.80 -3.14 4.09
C ALA A 178 19.57 -2.37 4.62
N ALA A 179 18.41 -3.03 4.74
CA ALA A 179 17.21 -2.46 5.35
C ALA A 179 17.44 -2.06 6.81
N LEU A 180 18.12 -2.92 7.58
CA LEU A 180 18.49 -2.63 8.97
C LEU A 180 19.43 -1.42 9.06
N ALA A 181 20.44 -1.33 8.19
CA ALA A 181 21.35 -0.20 8.15
C ALA A 181 20.60 1.11 7.80
N MET A 182 19.68 1.08 6.82
CA MET A 182 18.84 2.24 6.47
C MET A 182 17.89 2.63 7.62
N ALA A 183 17.33 1.66 8.34
CA ALA A 183 16.48 1.93 9.50
C ALA A 183 17.26 2.61 10.64
N ILE A 184 18.49 2.19 10.90
CA ILE A 184 19.40 2.85 11.88
C ILE A 184 19.67 4.29 11.44
N LEU A 185 20.04 4.50 10.17
CA LEU A 185 20.27 5.83 9.62
C LEU A 185 19.01 6.71 9.72
N ALA A 186 17.85 6.13 9.43
CA ALA A 186 16.56 6.82 9.53
C ALA A 186 16.29 7.30 10.98
N ILE A 187 16.57 6.47 12.00
CA ILE A 187 16.44 6.88 13.42
C ILE A 187 17.39 8.03 13.75
N VAL A 188 18.64 7.98 13.30
CA VAL A 188 19.62 9.04 13.55
C VAL A 188 19.16 10.37 12.94
N LEU A 189 18.69 10.33 11.68
CA LEU A 189 18.17 11.54 11.01
C LEU A 189 16.89 12.05 11.68
N GLN A 190 16.00 11.15 12.07
CA GLN A 190 14.76 11.46 12.78
C GLN A 190 15.06 12.18 14.11
N GLN A 191 16.03 11.69 14.88
CA GLN A 191 16.43 12.32 16.15
C GLN A 191 16.96 13.75 15.96
N ARG A 192 17.70 13.99 14.87
CA ARG A 192 18.31 15.28 14.58
C ARG A 192 17.37 16.30 13.93
N LEU A 193 16.42 15.84 13.12
CA LEU A 193 15.63 16.70 12.25
C LEU A 193 14.18 16.89 12.73
N ILE A 194 13.59 15.91 13.45
CA ILE A 194 12.24 16.04 13.96
C ILE A 194 12.26 16.58 15.39
N GLU A 195 11.58 17.71 15.59
CA GLU A 195 11.41 18.32 16.92
C GLU A 195 10.49 17.46 17.81
N ASP A 196 10.74 17.50 19.13
CA ASP A 196 9.90 16.79 20.10
C ASP A 196 8.58 17.55 20.29
N ASP A 197 7.45 16.86 20.15
CA ASP A 197 6.11 17.44 20.19
C ASP A 197 5.38 17.18 21.53
N LEU A 198 6.14 16.82 22.58
CA LEU A 198 5.61 16.65 23.92
C LEU A 198 5.09 17.99 24.47
N GLY A 199 3.77 18.09 24.64
CA GLY A 199 3.12 19.25 25.26
C GLY A 199 2.26 20.10 24.32
N LYS A 200 2.26 19.87 23.02
CA LYS A 200 1.32 20.49 22.06
C LYS A 200 0.14 19.55 21.76
N SER A 201 -0.56 19.10 22.79
CA SER A 201 -1.86 18.46 22.63
C SER A 201 -2.90 19.58 22.43
N ASP A 202 -3.03 20.07 21.21
CA ASP A 202 -4.21 20.81 20.83
C ASP A 202 -5.37 19.80 20.76
N ASN A 203 -6.26 19.91 21.74
CA ASN A 203 -7.55 19.21 21.83
C ASN A 203 -8.53 19.65 20.71
N GLU A 204 -8.04 20.10 19.57
CA GLU A 204 -8.85 20.48 18.43
C GLU A 204 -8.88 19.35 17.39
N GLY A 205 -9.95 18.59 17.40
CA GLY A 205 -10.42 17.84 16.24
C GLY A 205 -10.06 16.36 16.14
N GLY A 206 -9.79 15.69 17.25
CA GLY A 206 -9.94 14.23 17.26
C GLY A 206 -11.40 13.89 17.04
N ALA A 207 -11.80 13.56 15.79
CA ALA A 207 -13.10 12.95 15.58
C ALA A 207 -13.20 11.79 16.57
N ARG A 208 -14.14 11.87 17.53
CA ARG A 208 -14.39 10.78 18.48
C ARG A 208 -14.65 9.52 17.65
N VAL A 209 -13.64 8.66 17.54
CA VAL A 209 -13.79 7.35 16.88
C VAL A 209 -14.98 6.70 17.55
N PRO A 210 -16.06 6.37 16.84
CA PRO A 210 -17.20 5.73 17.45
C PRO A 210 -16.72 4.49 18.17
N LYS A 211 -17.06 4.35 19.46
CA LYS A 211 -16.60 3.27 20.33
C LYS A 211 -17.02 1.87 19.82
N ASN A 212 -17.94 1.81 18.84
CA ASN A 212 -18.45 0.55 18.31
C ASN A 212 -18.43 0.55 16.76
N PRO A 213 -17.43 -0.14 16.12
CA PRO A 213 -17.33 -0.27 14.66
C PRO A 213 -18.58 -0.90 14.01
N LEU A 214 -19.24 -1.83 14.72
CA LEU A 214 -20.45 -2.50 14.20
C LEU A 214 -21.64 -1.53 14.09
N ALA A 215 -21.75 -0.56 15.02
CA ALA A 215 -22.79 0.47 14.93
C ALA A 215 -22.57 1.39 13.73
N VAL A 216 -21.31 1.72 13.41
CA VAL A 216 -20.96 2.49 12.21
C VAL A 216 -21.24 1.68 10.94
N ALA A 217 -20.87 0.41 10.90
CA ALA A 217 -21.12 -0.46 9.76
C ALA A 217 -22.62 -0.59 9.42
N LYS A 218 -23.50 -0.63 10.43
CA LYS A 218 -24.95 -0.68 10.21
C LYS A 218 -25.52 0.58 9.52
N ARG A 219 -24.85 1.71 9.65
CA ARG A 219 -25.23 2.99 9.01
C ARG A 219 -24.73 3.11 7.56
N MET A 220 -24.02 2.10 7.04
CA MET A 220 -23.51 2.09 5.67
C MET A 220 -24.66 2.12 4.67
N SER A 221 -24.63 3.09 3.75
CA SER A 221 -25.65 3.25 2.71
C SER A 221 -25.67 2.03 1.75
N PRO A 222 -26.80 1.72 1.10
CA PRO A 222 -26.85 0.63 0.12
C PRO A 222 -25.85 0.80 -1.03
N HIS A 223 -25.59 2.03 -1.46
CA HIS A 223 -24.62 2.35 -2.51
C HIS A 223 -23.19 2.12 -2.07
N LEU A 224 -22.86 2.47 -0.82
CA LEU A 224 -21.54 2.18 -0.24
C LEU A 224 -21.34 0.69 0.00
N LYS A 225 -22.38 -0.07 0.38
CA LYS A 225 -22.34 -1.55 0.45
C LYS A 225 -22.06 -2.18 -0.91
N ASN A 226 -22.71 -1.69 -1.98
CA ASN A 226 -22.45 -2.17 -3.34
C ASN A 226 -21.02 -1.90 -3.79
N LEU A 227 -20.47 -0.72 -3.44
CA LEU A 227 -19.06 -0.41 -3.69
C LEU A 227 -18.14 -1.33 -2.87
N LEU A 228 -18.46 -1.60 -1.59
CA LEU A 228 -17.66 -2.49 -0.74
C LEU A 228 -17.63 -3.92 -1.30
N VAL A 229 -18.77 -4.48 -1.73
CA VAL A 229 -18.83 -5.82 -2.32
C VAL A 229 -17.96 -5.90 -3.57
N SER A 230 -18.08 -4.94 -4.49
CA SER A 230 -17.25 -4.92 -5.70
C SER A 230 -15.77 -4.72 -5.37
N ASP A 231 -15.45 -3.84 -4.41
CA ASP A 231 -14.07 -3.59 -4.00
C ASP A 231 -13.42 -4.83 -3.35
N VAL A 232 -14.18 -5.59 -2.55
CA VAL A 232 -13.71 -6.88 -2.02
C VAL A 232 -13.40 -7.86 -3.16
N LEU A 233 -14.28 -7.99 -4.16
CA LEU A 233 -14.08 -8.88 -5.30
C LEU A 233 -12.89 -8.46 -6.17
N ILE A 234 -12.71 -7.17 -6.40
CA ILE A 234 -11.54 -6.63 -7.12
C ILE A 234 -10.25 -6.82 -6.31
N ARG A 235 -10.31 -6.67 -5.00
CA ARG A 235 -9.16 -6.99 -4.13
C ARG A 235 -8.85 -8.48 -4.08
N PHE A 236 -9.84 -9.37 -4.22
CA PHE A 236 -9.59 -10.80 -4.44
C PHE A 236 -8.84 -11.03 -5.74
N CYS A 237 -9.26 -10.38 -6.84
CA CYS A 237 -8.55 -10.42 -8.12
C CYS A 237 -7.08 -9.98 -7.99
N GLU A 238 -6.78 -9.00 -7.16
CA GLU A 238 -5.42 -8.53 -6.91
C GLU A 238 -4.64 -9.45 -5.97
N GLN A 239 -5.22 -9.83 -4.83
CA GLN A 239 -4.49 -10.43 -3.71
C GLN A 239 -4.29 -11.94 -3.85
N ILE A 240 -5.16 -12.65 -4.58
CA ILE A 240 -4.97 -14.07 -4.89
C ILE A 240 -3.62 -14.31 -5.58
N PRO A 241 -3.24 -13.60 -6.67
CA PRO A 241 -1.95 -13.78 -7.33
C PRO A 241 -0.83 -12.86 -6.80
N TYR A 242 -1.12 -11.89 -5.92
CA TYR A 242 -0.20 -10.79 -5.61
C TYR A 242 1.23 -11.23 -5.26
N ALA A 243 1.37 -12.13 -4.30
CA ALA A 243 2.66 -12.63 -3.85
C ALA A 243 3.31 -13.58 -4.86
N PHE A 244 2.51 -14.14 -5.80
CA PHE A 244 2.96 -15.10 -6.78
C PHE A 244 3.41 -14.46 -8.10
N VAL A 245 3.15 -13.18 -8.33
CA VAL A 245 3.60 -12.48 -9.54
C VAL A 245 5.12 -12.54 -9.69
N VAL A 246 5.88 -12.35 -8.61
CA VAL A 246 7.35 -12.44 -8.64
C VAL A 246 7.81 -13.86 -8.92
N ILE A 247 7.17 -14.88 -8.33
CA ILE A 247 7.47 -16.29 -8.57
C ILE A 247 7.14 -16.65 -10.01
N TRP A 248 5.98 -16.22 -10.54
CA TRP A 248 5.60 -16.44 -11.92
C TRP A 248 6.64 -15.88 -12.89
N CYS A 249 7.00 -14.60 -12.75
CA CYS A 249 7.94 -13.91 -13.62
C CYS A 249 9.37 -14.50 -13.56
N MET A 250 9.85 -14.85 -12.36
CA MET A 250 11.24 -15.27 -12.17
C MET A 250 11.44 -16.78 -12.24
N LYS A 251 10.39 -17.61 -12.10
CA LYS A 251 10.53 -19.07 -11.98
C LYS A 251 9.62 -19.88 -12.88
N SER A 252 8.50 -19.34 -13.37
CA SER A 252 7.46 -20.16 -14.02
C SER A 252 7.30 -19.94 -15.51
N ILE A 253 7.66 -18.78 -16.06
CA ILE A 253 7.54 -18.48 -17.50
C ILE A 253 8.67 -19.13 -18.31
N ALA A 254 8.46 -19.26 -19.62
CA ALA A 254 9.43 -19.92 -20.52
C ALA A 254 10.81 -19.25 -20.55
N SER A 255 10.86 -17.91 -20.45
CA SER A 255 12.11 -17.14 -20.33
C SER A 255 12.07 -16.35 -19.02
N PRO A 256 12.46 -16.98 -17.89
CA PRO A 256 12.42 -16.34 -16.57
C PRO A 256 13.23 -15.04 -16.54
N VAL A 257 12.68 -14.01 -15.92
CA VAL A 257 13.37 -12.73 -15.76
C VAL A 257 14.29 -12.76 -14.54
N SER A 258 15.38 -11.99 -14.61
CA SER A 258 16.27 -11.78 -13.48
C SER A 258 15.63 -10.90 -12.41
N GLY A 259 16.24 -10.84 -11.23
CA GLY A 259 15.80 -9.95 -10.15
C GLY A 259 15.83 -8.46 -10.54
N LYS A 260 16.88 -8.04 -11.28
CA LYS A 260 16.98 -6.66 -11.81
C LYS A 260 15.87 -6.36 -12.82
N GLU A 261 15.63 -7.29 -13.76
CA GLU A 261 14.55 -7.14 -14.75
C GLU A 261 13.19 -7.05 -14.07
N PHE A 262 12.92 -7.86 -13.04
CA PHE A 262 11.71 -7.76 -12.24
C PHE A 262 11.64 -6.40 -11.49
N GLY A 263 12.75 -5.89 -10.98
CA GLY A 263 12.86 -4.56 -10.42
C GLY A 263 12.51 -3.45 -11.43
N VAL A 264 13.02 -3.56 -12.69
CA VAL A 264 12.66 -2.63 -13.79
C VAL A 264 11.16 -2.68 -14.08
N LEU A 265 10.56 -3.87 -14.17
CA LEU A 265 9.12 -4.02 -14.38
C LEU A 265 8.31 -3.35 -13.28
N THR A 266 8.71 -3.51 -12.02
CA THR A 266 8.05 -2.83 -10.87
C THR A 266 8.24 -1.31 -10.94
N SER A 267 9.38 -0.82 -11.41
CA SER A 267 9.61 0.62 -11.63
C SER A 267 8.70 1.17 -12.73
N ILE A 268 8.49 0.42 -13.82
CA ILE A 268 7.54 0.77 -14.90
C ILE A 268 6.10 0.83 -14.35
N GLU A 269 5.70 -0.15 -13.52
CA GLU A 269 4.40 -0.15 -12.81
C GLU A 269 4.22 1.16 -12.03
N MET A 270 5.21 1.53 -11.21
CA MET A 270 5.12 2.74 -10.37
C MET A 270 5.18 4.04 -11.18
N ALA A 271 6.00 4.11 -12.22
CA ALA A 271 6.05 5.27 -13.12
C ALA A 271 4.70 5.47 -13.81
N THR A 272 4.09 4.40 -14.33
CA THR A 272 2.76 4.45 -14.94
C THR A 272 1.71 4.94 -13.96
N ALA A 273 1.71 4.43 -12.72
CA ALA A 273 0.80 4.86 -11.66
C ALA A 273 0.91 6.37 -11.39
N VAL A 274 2.13 6.88 -11.25
CA VAL A 274 2.38 8.32 -10.98
C VAL A 274 1.91 9.20 -12.14
N LEU A 275 2.21 8.80 -13.37
CA LEU A 275 1.82 9.55 -14.57
C LEU A 275 0.30 9.65 -14.75
N CYS A 276 -0.44 8.64 -14.31
CA CYS A 276 -1.90 8.62 -14.43
C CYS A 276 -2.63 9.47 -13.38
N TYR A 277 -2.05 9.71 -12.21
CA TYR A 277 -2.77 10.35 -11.10
C TYR A 277 -3.30 11.75 -11.41
N ILE A 278 -2.49 12.62 -12.01
CA ILE A 278 -2.86 14.02 -12.25
C ILE A 278 -3.95 14.12 -13.34
N PRO A 279 -3.80 13.50 -14.53
CA PRO A 279 -4.83 13.55 -15.55
C PRO A 279 -6.17 13.00 -15.06
N VAL A 280 -6.14 11.88 -14.34
CA VAL A 280 -7.36 11.21 -13.87
C VAL A 280 -8.13 12.04 -12.86
N ALA A 281 -7.44 12.60 -11.87
CA ALA A 281 -8.08 13.47 -10.88
C ALA A 281 -8.80 14.64 -11.55
N TYR A 282 -8.14 15.28 -12.53
CA TYR A 282 -8.70 16.40 -13.28
C TYR A 282 -9.96 16.05 -14.07
N PHE A 283 -9.98 14.89 -14.73
CA PHE A 283 -11.13 14.46 -15.52
C PHE A 283 -12.26 13.89 -14.64
N ALA A 284 -11.94 13.18 -13.56
CA ALA A 284 -12.92 12.57 -12.68
C ALA A 284 -13.82 13.61 -11.98
N ASP A 285 -13.25 14.76 -11.63
CA ASP A 285 -14.02 15.87 -11.03
C ASP A 285 -15.01 16.51 -12.00
N ARG A 286 -14.83 16.32 -13.33
CA ARG A 286 -15.69 16.92 -14.38
C ARG A 286 -16.76 15.97 -14.92
N VAL A 287 -16.43 14.68 -15.05
CA VAL A 287 -17.27 13.68 -15.74
C VAL A 287 -18.04 12.80 -14.76
N GLY A 288 -17.66 12.84 -13.47
CA GLY A 288 -18.16 11.92 -12.44
C GLY A 288 -17.14 10.82 -12.11
N LYS A 289 -17.31 10.20 -10.95
CA LYS A 289 -16.32 9.27 -10.38
C LYS A 289 -16.51 7.83 -10.83
N LYS A 290 -17.76 7.40 -11.05
CA LYS A 290 -18.09 6.02 -11.40
C LYS A 290 -17.34 5.49 -12.62
N PRO A 291 -17.29 6.19 -13.79
CA PRO A 291 -16.59 5.68 -14.96
C PRO A 291 -15.11 5.38 -14.70
N PHE A 292 -14.43 6.24 -13.94
CA PHE A 292 -13.02 6.06 -13.61
C PHE A 292 -12.78 4.86 -12.69
N VAL A 293 -13.70 4.62 -11.74
CA VAL A 293 -13.64 3.43 -10.88
C VAL A 293 -13.87 2.16 -11.70
N VAL A 294 -14.83 2.15 -12.63
CA VAL A 294 -15.07 1.02 -13.54
C VAL A 294 -13.84 0.72 -14.39
N VAL A 295 -13.24 1.74 -15.01
CA VAL A 295 -12.02 1.58 -15.81
C VAL A 295 -10.86 1.02 -14.97
N THR A 296 -10.71 1.50 -13.75
CA THR A 296 -9.73 0.94 -12.80
C THR A 296 -9.98 -0.54 -12.54
N PHE A 297 -11.22 -0.94 -12.30
CA PHE A 297 -11.60 -2.34 -12.06
C PHE A 297 -11.35 -3.22 -13.27
N ILE A 298 -11.54 -2.70 -14.49
CA ILE A 298 -11.16 -3.38 -15.74
C ILE A 298 -9.65 -3.64 -15.78
N PHE A 299 -8.81 -2.66 -15.42
CA PHE A 299 -7.36 -2.86 -15.39
C PHE A 299 -6.93 -3.90 -14.35
N PHE A 300 -7.54 -3.91 -13.15
CA PHE A 300 -7.32 -4.97 -12.17
C PHE A 300 -7.68 -6.34 -12.75
N THR A 301 -8.82 -6.45 -13.39
CA THR A 301 -9.37 -7.69 -13.95
C THR A 301 -8.49 -8.25 -15.07
N LEU A 302 -8.04 -7.40 -15.98
CA LEU A 302 -7.27 -7.83 -17.15
C LEU A 302 -5.85 -8.28 -16.79
N PHE A 303 -5.26 -7.77 -15.72
CA PHE A 303 -3.86 -8.06 -15.39
C PHE A 303 -3.57 -9.57 -15.18
N PRO A 304 -4.30 -10.32 -14.33
CA PRO A 304 -4.04 -11.76 -14.14
C PRO A 304 -4.20 -12.56 -15.43
N LEU A 305 -5.19 -12.22 -16.28
CA LEU A 305 -5.41 -12.87 -17.56
C LEU A 305 -4.26 -12.60 -18.54
N PHE A 306 -3.84 -11.33 -18.63
CA PHE A 306 -2.72 -10.94 -19.50
C PHE A 306 -1.40 -11.57 -19.06
N LEU A 307 -1.19 -11.68 -17.75
CA LEU A 307 0.02 -12.28 -17.18
C LEU A 307 0.20 -13.75 -17.60
N LEU A 308 -0.88 -14.51 -17.82
CA LEU A 308 -0.84 -15.90 -18.28
C LEU A 308 -0.14 -16.05 -19.65
N TRP A 309 -0.25 -15.06 -20.52
CA TRP A 309 0.36 -15.09 -21.86
C TRP A 309 1.78 -14.54 -21.88
N CYS A 310 2.24 -13.92 -20.79
CA CYS A 310 3.57 -13.35 -20.69
C CYS A 310 4.61 -14.43 -20.45
N GLN A 311 5.44 -14.71 -21.46
CA GLN A 311 6.48 -15.74 -21.40
C GLN A 311 7.90 -15.18 -21.51
N SER A 312 8.07 -13.85 -21.58
CA SER A 312 9.37 -13.18 -21.68
C SER A 312 9.30 -11.75 -21.16
N PHE A 313 10.46 -11.16 -20.86
CA PHE A 313 10.59 -9.78 -20.36
C PHE A 313 9.80 -8.77 -21.20
N TRP A 314 9.95 -8.78 -22.52
CA TRP A 314 9.33 -7.78 -23.39
C TRP A 314 7.79 -7.84 -23.39
N ILE A 315 7.20 -9.03 -23.20
CA ILE A 315 5.74 -9.18 -23.08
C ILE A 315 5.28 -8.83 -21.66
N LEU A 316 6.14 -8.97 -20.65
CA LEU A 316 5.85 -8.50 -19.29
C LEU A 316 5.80 -6.97 -19.19
N VAL A 317 6.55 -6.23 -20.02
CA VAL A 317 6.52 -4.74 -19.98
C VAL A 317 5.10 -4.20 -20.13
N PRO A 318 4.32 -4.48 -21.18
CA PRO A 318 2.93 -4.02 -21.29
C PRO A 318 2.02 -4.56 -20.17
N ALA A 319 2.29 -5.77 -19.63
CA ALA A 319 1.56 -6.30 -18.48
C ALA A 319 1.78 -5.44 -17.22
N PHE A 320 3.01 -4.99 -16.97
CA PHE A 320 3.32 -4.13 -15.82
C PHE A 320 2.87 -2.68 -16.03
N ILE A 321 2.79 -2.19 -17.27
CA ILE A 321 2.08 -0.94 -17.59
C ILE A 321 0.60 -1.08 -17.24
N LEU A 322 -0.06 -2.16 -17.68
CA LEU A 322 -1.46 -2.46 -17.35
C LEU A 322 -1.65 -2.55 -15.82
N ARG A 323 -0.70 -3.18 -15.12
CA ARG A 323 -0.69 -3.23 -13.66
C ARG A 323 -0.54 -1.86 -13.01
N GLY A 324 0.25 -0.95 -13.58
CA GLY A 324 0.36 0.44 -13.13
C GLY A 324 -0.93 1.22 -13.35
N LEU A 325 -1.64 0.97 -14.46
CA LEU A 325 -2.93 1.58 -14.78
C LEU A 325 -4.04 1.22 -13.77
N LYS A 326 -3.94 0.13 -13.01
CA LYS A 326 -4.89 -0.18 -11.91
C LYS A 326 -4.96 0.93 -10.85
N GLU A 327 -3.90 1.73 -10.70
CA GLU A 327 -3.87 2.88 -9.78
C GLU A 327 -4.61 4.12 -10.33
N PHE A 328 -5.05 4.05 -11.59
CA PHE A 328 -5.70 5.12 -12.35
C PHE A 328 -6.82 5.81 -11.56
N GLY A 329 -7.80 5.07 -11.04
CA GLY A 329 -8.93 5.63 -10.30
C GLY A 329 -8.88 5.41 -8.80
N GLU A 330 -7.74 5.05 -8.23
CA GLU A 330 -7.62 4.82 -6.78
C GLU A 330 -7.96 6.08 -5.95
N PRO A 331 -7.49 7.30 -6.30
CA PRO A 331 -7.93 8.52 -5.62
C PRO A 331 -9.42 8.78 -5.79
N THR A 332 -9.95 8.54 -6.99
CA THR A 332 -11.37 8.73 -7.32
C THR A 332 -12.26 7.76 -6.55
N ARG A 333 -11.82 6.49 -6.39
CA ARG A 333 -12.52 5.49 -5.57
C ARG A 333 -12.57 5.90 -4.09
N LYS A 334 -11.45 6.41 -3.54
CA LYS A 334 -11.40 6.92 -2.17
C LYS A 334 -12.33 8.11 -1.96
N ALA A 335 -12.36 9.03 -2.92
CA ALA A 335 -13.30 10.15 -2.91
C ALA A 335 -14.75 9.67 -2.96
N LEU A 336 -15.08 8.68 -3.80
CA LEU A 336 -16.42 8.10 -3.89
C LEU A 336 -16.85 7.44 -2.57
N ILE A 337 -15.94 6.75 -1.85
CA ILE A 337 -16.22 6.20 -0.51
C ILE A 337 -16.62 7.32 0.46
N MET A 338 -15.89 8.44 0.43
CA MET A 338 -16.17 9.60 1.31
C MET A 338 -17.48 10.29 0.95
N ASP A 339 -17.83 10.36 -0.34
CA ASP A 339 -19.09 10.97 -0.79
C ASP A 339 -20.32 10.13 -0.42
N LEU A 340 -20.18 8.80 -0.44
CA LEU A 340 -21.26 7.85 -0.08
C LEU A 340 -21.39 7.61 1.42
N ALA A 341 -20.45 8.11 2.21
CA ALA A 341 -20.44 8.00 3.66
C ALA A 341 -21.33 9.09 4.30
N PRO A 342 -21.98 8.81 5.45
CA PRO A 342 -22.72 9.80 6.21
C PRO A 342 -21.84 10.99 6.62
N ASP A 343 -22.35 12.23 6.49
CA ASP A 343 -21.58 13.45 6.72
C ASP A 343 -21.02 13.57 8.14
N ASP A 344 -21.78 13.10 9.13
CA ASP A 344 -21.41 13.12 10.55
C ASP A 344 -20.42 12.02 10.95
N ALA A 345 -20.10 11.08 10.05
CA ALA A 345 -19.29 9.91 10.38
C ALA A 345 -18.32 9.50 9.24
N LYS A 346 -17.95 10.41 8.34
CA LYS A 346 -17.11 10.10 7.15
C LYS A 346 -15.82 9.37 7.50
N ALA A 347 -15.04 9.88 8.44
CA ALA A 347 -13.77 9.28 8.82
C ALA A 347 -13.95 7.90 9.47
N ALA A 348 -14.94 7.75 10.36
CA ALA A 348 -15.26 6.47 10.99
C ALA A 348 -15.75 5.44 9.96
N MET A 349 -16.63 5.86 9.04
CA MET A 349 -17.14 5.00 7.98
C MET A 349 -16.02 4.55 7.03
N PHE A 350 -15.09 5.44 6.68
CA PHE A 350 -13.92 5.11 5.88
C PHE A 350 -13.06 4.05 6.58
N GLY A 351 -12.77 4.23 7.88
CA GLY A 351 -12.02 3.26 8.67
C GLY A 351 -12.70 1.89 8.73
N VAL A 352 -14.02 1.86 8.99
CA VAL A 352 -14.80 0.62 9.05
C VAL A 352 -14.88 -0.06 7.68
N TYR A 353 -15.02 0.71 6.60
CA TYR A 353 -15.01 0.19 5.24
C TYR A 353 -13.70 -0.59 4.95
N TYR A 354 -12.55 0.02 5.24
CA TYR A 354 -11.25 -0.62 5.03
C TYR A 354 -11.01 -1.80 5.97
N LEU A 355 -11.44 -1.70 7.24
CA LEU A 355 -11.34 -2.81 8.19
C LEU A 355 -12.09 -4.04 7.69
N ILE A 356 -13.34 -3.89 7.24
CA ILE A 356 -14.15 -5.00 6.71
C ILE A 356 -13.50 -5.56 5.44
N ARG A 357 -13.14 -4.68 4.50
CA ARG A 357 -12.54 -5.06 3.22
C ARG A 357 -11.26 -5.86 3.44
N ASP A 358 -10.30 -5.33 4.18
CA ASP A 358 -8.96 -5.91 4.29
C ASP A 358 -8.95 -7.18 5.15
N SER A 359 -9.84 -7.28 6.15
CA SER A 359 -10.05 -8.53 6.89
C SER A 359 -10.59 -9.67 6.01
N ILE A 360 -11.52 -9.37 5.09
CA ILE A 360 -12.04 -10.38 4.15
C ILE A 360 -10.97 -10.71 3.11
N VAL A 361 -10.26 -9.72 2.60
CA VAL A 361 -9.24 -9.85 1.56
C VAL A 361 -8.02 -10.66 2.05
N SER A 362 -7.70 -10.63 3.35
CA SER A 362 -6.63 -11.46 3.92
C SER A 362 -6.87 -12.96 3.68
N LEU A 363 -8.13 -13.41 3.67
CA LEU A 363 -8.49 -14.80 3.38
C LEU A 363 -8.23 -15.17 1.91
N ALA A 364 -8.44 -14.24 0.98
CA ALA A 364 -8.17 -14.46 -0.43
C ALA A 364 -6.68 -14.63 -0.72
N ALA A 365 -5.82 -13.87 -0.05
CA ALA A 365 -4.38 -13.99 -0.16
C ALA A 365 -3.89 -15.38 0.30
N PHE A 366 -4.40 -15.86 1.44
CA PHE A 366 -4.12 -17.21 1.93
C PHE A 366 -4.67 -18.29 0.99
N GLY A 367 -5.93 -18.16 0.55
CA GLY A 367 -6.55 -19.06 -0.43
C GLY A 367 -5.77 -19.12 -1.76
N GLY A 368 -5.18 -18.02 -2.18
CA GLY A 368 -4.28 -17.95 -3.34
C GLY A 368 -3.06 -18.87 -3.20
N GLY A 369 -2.47 -18.96 -2.01
CA GLY A 369 -1.37 -19.85 -1.71
C GLY A 369 -1.76 -21.33 -1.78
N LEU A 370 -2.88 -21.67 -1.15
CA LEU A 370 -3.42 -23.04 -1.21
C LEU A 370 -3.72 -23.46 -2.64
N MET A 371 -4.29 -22.57 -3.45
CA MET A 371 -4.59 -22.84 -4.84
C MET A 371 -3.31 -23.03 -5.68
N TRP A 372 -2.27 -22.27 -5.42
CA TRP A 372 -0.99 -22.38 -6.11
C TRP A 372 -0.32 -23.74 -5.83
N ASP A 373 -0.31 -24.23 -4.56
CA ASP A 373 0.28 -25.52 -4.17
C ASP A 373 -0.55 -26.73 -4.59
N HIS A 374 -1.88 -26.69 -4.44
CA HIS A 374 -2.73 -27.88 -4.54
C HIS A 374 -3.51 -27.99 -5.85
N VAL A 375 -3.62 -26.91 -6.63
CA VAL A 375 -4.34 -26.92 -7.91
C VAL A 375 -3.38 -26.60 -9.07
N SER A 376 -3.10 -25.33 -9.32
CA SER A 376 -2.08 -24.87 -10.27
C SER A 376 -1.90 -23.35 -10.25
N PRO A 377 -0.76 -22.83 -10.70
CA PRO A 377 -0.55 -21.40 -10.96
C PRO A 377 -1.59 -20.80 -11.92
N THR A 378 -1.94 -21.53 -12.97
CA THR A 378 -2.94 -21.12 -13.96
C THR A 378 -4.32 -20.98 -13.34
N ALA A 379 -4.74 -21.93 -12.49
CA ALA A 379 -6.01 -21.85 -11.76
C ALA A 379 -6.06 -20.65 -10.82
N ASN A 380 -4.95 -20.32 -10.14
CA ASN A 380 -4.83 -19.14 -9.30
C ASN A 380 -5.11 -17.85 -10.09
N LEU A 381 -4.46 -17.67 -11.25
CA LEU A 381 -4.62 -16.48 -12.10
C LEU A 381 -6.03 -16.41 -12.75
N LEU A 382 -6.58 -17.53 -13.19
CA LEU A 382 -7.94 -17.57 -13.76
C LEU A 382 -9.02 -17.30 -12.70
N THR A 383 -8.86 -17.80 -11.48
CA THR A 383 -9.76 -17.50 -10.37
C THR A 383 -9.72 -16.02 -10.01
N ALA A 384 -8.50 -15.43 -9.96
CA ALA A 384 -8.33 -14.00 -9.78
C ALA A 384 -9.07 -13.21 -10.87
N PHE A 385 -8.91 -13.58 -12.14
CA PHE A 385 -9.62 -12.97 -13.26
C PHE A 385 -11.15 -13.08 -13.10
N ALA A 386 -11.66 -14.25 -12.72
CA ALA A 386 -13.11 -14.47 -12.52
C ALA A 386 -13.69 -13.54 -11.43
N PHE A 387 -12.99 -13.41 -10.27
CA PHE A 387 -13.40 -12.46 -9.24
C PHE A 387 -13.37 -11.01 -9.76
N GLY A 388 -12.37 -10.66 -10.57
CA GLY A 388 -12.27 -9.35 -11.21
C GLY A 388 -13.46 -9.07 -12.13
N VAL A 389 -13.84 -10.02 -12.99
CA VAL A 389 -15.01 -9.90 -13.88
C VAL A 389 -16.28 -9.68 -13.07
N ILE A 390 -16.52 -10.52 -12.06
CA ILE A 390 -17.71 -10.41 -11.20
C ILE A 390 -17.74 -9.06 -10.49
N GLY A 391 -16.63 -8.63 -9.90
CA GLY A 391 -16.53 -7.34 -9.20
C GLY A 391 -16.75 -6.15 -10.12
N THR A 392 -16.15 -6.17 -11.31
CA THR A 392 -16.29 -5.10 -12.32
C THR A 392 -17.73 -5.00 -12.82
N LEU A 393 -18.35 -6.13 -13.19
CA LEU A 393 -19.75 -6.17 -13.66
C LEU A 393 -20.73 -5.74 -12.55
N TRP A 394 -20.49 -6.19 -11.32
CA TRP A 394 -21.31 -5.78 -10.17
C TRP A 394 -21.31 -4.27 -10.00
N PHE A 395 -20.12 -3.64 -10.01
CA PHE A 395 -20.02 -2.19 -9.85
C PHE A 395 -20.54 -1.43 -11.06
N ALA A 396 -20.28 -1.90 -12.27
CA ALA A 396 -20.80 -1.28 -13.49
C ALA A 396 -22.34 -1.21 -13.46
N TRP A 397 -22.99 -2.27 -12.96
CA TRP A 397 -24.45 -2.35 -12.88
C TRP A 397 -25.03 -1.68 -11.64
N ARG A 398 -24.52 -1.97 -10.43
CA ARG A 398 -25.07 -1.53 -9.14
C ARG A 398 -24.42 -0.25 -8.58
N GLY A 399 -23.23 0.13 -9.05
CA GLY A 399 -22.53 1.31 -8.59
C GLY A 399 -23.25 2.59 -9.01
N ARG A 400 -23.21 3.62 -8.16
CA ARG A 400 -23.77 4.95 -8.44
C ARG A 400 -22.77 6.05 -8.08
N ASP A 401 -22.78 7.14 -8.85
CA ASP A 401 -22.22 8.43 -8.43
C ASP A 401 -23.20 9.15 -7.51
N VAL A 402 -22.66 9.99 -6.62
CA VAL A 402 -23.46 11.03 -5.98
C VAL A 402 -23.61 12.13 -7.03
N SER A 403 -24.83 12.32 -7.54
CA SER A 403 -25.10 13.39 -8.50
C SER A 403 -24.87 14.75 -7.83
N THR A 404 -24.13 15.62 -8.50
CA THR A 404 -23.91 17.03 -8.08
C THR A 404 -25.20 17.86 -8.06
N THR A 405 -26.32 17.28 -8.46
CA THR A 405 -27.65 17.92 -8.53
C THR A 405 -28.45 17.89 -7.24
N GLU A 406 -28.02 17.16 -6.20
CA GLU A 406 -28.73 17.13 -4.90
C GLU A 406 -28.19 18.14 -3.85
N THR A 407 -27.22 18.97 -4.18
CA THR A 407 -26.59 19.91 -3.22
C THR A 407 -26.97 21.37 -3.43
N ASP A 408 -28.01 21.71 -4.23
CA ASP A 408 -28.47 23.10 -4.29
C ASP A 408 -30.00 23.22 -4.30
N PRO A 409 -30.67 23.14 -3.12
CA PRO A 409 -32.05 23.56 -2.98
C PRO A 409 -32.18 25.05 -2.72
N ALA A 410 -31.14 25.89 -2.92
CA ALA A 410 -31.15 27.31 -2.53
C ALA A 410 -30.88 28.30 -3.67
N LEU A 411 -31.21 27.94 -4.94
CA LEU A 411 -31.33 28.90 -6.04
C LEU A 411 -32.59 28.58 -6.84
N GLY A 412 -33.73 28.77 -6.21
CA GLY A 412 -35.07 28.85 -6.79
C GLY A 412 -35.83 29.98 -6.14
#